data_7d2752255eda58b000bf8b2e9387041f
#
_entry.id   7d2752255eda58b000bf8b2e9387041f
#
_cell.length_a   1.000
_cell.length_b   1.000
_cell.length_c   1.000
_cell.angle_alpha   90.00
_cell.angle_beta   90.00
_cell.angle_gamma   90.00
#
_symmetry.space_group_name_H-M   'P 1'
#
loop_
_entity.id
_entity.type
_entity.pdbx_description
1 polymer ?
#
loop_
_entity_poly.entity_id
_entity_poly.type
_entity_poly.pdbx_seq_one_letter_code
_entity_poly.pdbx_strand_id
1 'polypeptide(L)'
;LRFRVDLKGSVVETIWYWDRRGLGSVRLLAREELVSQLGDGRLGPDALDLSADELSARLKASQRAIKVALLDQRAIAGVGNLYASEILHLACIHPAKRCRRVTAGQWQEIHRCLREVLLDAIAHEGSTLSDGTYRNALSVAGGYQNHHRVYDRAGEPCFRCGRGTIRRIVQAQRSTFYCPRCQRH
;
A
#
# COMPACT_ATOMS: atom_id res chain seq x y z
N LEU A 1 4.39 18.82 -14.02
CA LEU A 1 3.33 18.94 -15.00
C LEU A 1 2.09 19.50 -14.33
N ARG A 2 1.48 20.51 -14.92
CA ARG A 2 0.18 21.06 -14.51
C ARG A 2 -0.68 21.21 -15.75
N PHE A 3 -1.91 20.76 -15.67
CA PHE A 3 -2.88 21.09 -16.71
C PHE A 3 -4.28 21.23 -16.08
N ARG A 4 -5.15 21.89 -16.79
CA ARG A 4 -6.53 22.16 -16.44
C ARG A 4 -7.44 21.58 -17.51
N VAL A 5 -8.52 20.96 -17.09
CA VAL A 5 -9.60 20.52 -17.98
C VAL A 5 -10.87 21.21 -17.53
N ASP A 6 -11.47 21.97 -18.42
CA ASP A 6 -12.77 22.59 -18.20
C ASP A 6 -13.85 21.65 -18.74
N LEU A 7 -14.82 21.31 -17.90
CA LEU A 7 -15.90 20.40 -18.20
C LEU A 7 -17.18 21.18 -18.52
N LYS A 8 -17.86 20.82 -19.61
CA LYS A 8 -19.16 21.41 -19.95
C LYS A 8 -20.29 20.47 -19.54
N GLY A 9 -21.32 21.03 -18.91
CA GLY A 9 -22.53 20.27 -18.53
C GLY A 9 -22.32 19.33 -17.31
N SER A 10 -21.31 19.58 -16.49
CA SER A 10 -21.04 18.86 -15.26
C SER A 10 -21.17 19.77 -14.03
N VAL A 11 -21.50 19.18 -12.87
CA VAL A 11 -21.49 19.87 -11.57
C VAL A 11 -20.08 20.33 -11.19
N VAL A 12 -19.07 19.58 -11.61
CA VAL A 12 -17.65 19.94 -11.49
C VAL A 12 -17.26 20.67 -12.78
N GLU A 13 -17.00 21.95 -12.70
CA GLU A 13 -16.66 22.77 -13.88
C GLU A 13 -15.21 22.61 -14.33
N THR A 14 -14.29 22.29 -13.42
CA THR A 14 -12.85 22.25 -13.71
C THR A 14 -12.15 21.15 -12.93
N ILE A 15 -11.29 20.40 -13.60
CA ILE A 15 -10.36 19.43 -13.01
C ILE A 15 -8.95 19.98 -13.17
N TRP A 16 -8.21 20.02 -12.08
CA TRP A 16 -6.79 20.36 -12.04
C TRP A 16 -5.94 19.13 -11.85
N TYR A 17 -4.95 18.93 -12.71
CA TYR A 17 -3.91 17.93 -12.53
C TYR A 17 -2.58 18.60 -12.18
N TRP A 18 -2.01 18.20 -11.06
CA TRP A 18 -0.73 18.69 -10.60
C TRP A 18 0.21 17.55 -10.20
N ASP A 19 1.24 17.33 -11.00
CA ASP A 19 2.31 16.39 -10.69
C ASP A 19 3.55 17.15 -10.19
N ARG A 20 3.77 17.11 -8.88
CA ARG A 20 4.92 17.75 -8.22
C ARG A 20 6.24 17.06 -8.55
N ARG A 21 6.23 15.74 -8.81
CA ARG A 21 7.42 14.93 -9.06
C ARG A 21 7.77 14.81 -10.54
N GLY A 22 6.90 15.21 -11.43
CA GLY A 22 7.10 15.12 -12.87
C GLY A 22 7.16 13.69 -13.43
N LEU A 23 6.64 12.71 -12.68
CA LEU A 23 6.68 11.29 -13.05
C LEU A 23 5.38 10.79 -13.66
N GLY A 24 4.33 11.57 -13.56
CA GLY A 24 3.03 11.24 -14.10
C GLY A 24 2.92 11.51 -15.59
N SER A 25 1.94 10.86 -16.21
CA SER A 25 1.55 11.12 -17.59
C SER A 25 0.04 11.27 -17.67
N VAL A 26 -0.41 12.08 -18.62
CA VAL A 26 -1.83 12.24 -18.92
C VAL A 26 -2.03 11.79 -20.36
N ARG A 27 -3.02 10.93 -20.58
CA ARG A 27 -3.33 10.35 -21.88
C ARG A 27 -4.83 10.39 -22.10
N LEU A 28 -5.23 10.82 -23.27
CA LEU A 28 -6.60 10.65 -23.73
C LEU A 28 -6.69 9.29 -24.45
N LEU A 29 -7.55 8.42 -23.98
CA LEU A 29 -7.71 7.07 -24.50
C LEU A 29 -9.18 6.82 -24.78
N ALA A 30 -9.46 6.04 -25.83
CA ALA A 30 -10.75 5.42 -26.01
C ALA A 30 -11.00 4.38 -24.90
N ARG A 31 -12.27 4.04 -24.65
CA ARG A 31 -12.63 3.10 -23.58
C ARG A 31 -11.96 1.74 -23.75
N GLU A 32 -11.90 1.25 -24.98
CA GLU A 32 -11.29 -0.04 -25.36
C GLU A 32 -9.78 -0.03 -25.09
N GLU A 33 -9.11 1.08 -25.42
CA GLU A 33 -7.68 1.26 -25.13
C GLU A 33 -7.42 1.33 -23.62
N LEU A 34 -8.29 2.00 -22.85
CA LEU A 34 -8.19 2.07 -21.40
C LEU A 34 -8.31 0.68 -20.77
N VAL A 35 -9.31 -0.10 -21.20
CA VAL A 35 -9.51 -1.49 -20.73
C VAL A 35 -8.29 -2.34 -21.08
N SER A 36 -7.76 -2.25 -22.30
CA SER A 36 -6.55 -2.96 -22.71
C SER A 36 -5.32 -2.55 -21.91
N GLN A 37 -5.18 -1.27 -21.56
CA GLN A 37 -4.02 -0.79 -20.82
C GLN A 37 -4.07 -1.07 -19.31
N LEU A 38 -5.25 -1.12 -18.70
CA LEU A 38 -5.44 -1.39 -17.27
C LEU A 38 -5.85 -2.85 -16.99
N GLY A 39 -6.52 -3.52 -17.94
CA GLY A 39 -6.98 -4.89 -17.81
C GLY A 39 -5.82 -5.88 -17.87
N ASP A 40 -5.61 -6.52 -18.92
CA ASP A 40 -4.66 -7.58 -19.33
C ASP A 40 -3.45 -7.88 -18.39
N GLY A 41 -3.68 -8.01 -17.08
CA GLY A 41 -2.66 -8.33 -16.10
C GLY A 41 -1.67 -7.18 -15.78
N ARG A 42 -1.93 -5.96 -16.23
CA ARG A 42 -1.12 -4.77 -15.91
C ARG A 42 -1.44 -4.20 -14.56
N LEU A 43 -2.71 -4.27 -14.15
CA LEU A 43 -3.18 -3.91 -12.82
C LEU A 43 -4.00 -5.06 -12.26
N GLY A 44 -3.72 -5.48 -11.04
CA GLY A 44 -4.50 -6.49 -10.32
C GLY A 44 -5.81 -5.91 -9.78
N PRO A 45 -6.67 -6.75 -9.22
CA PRO A 45 -7.86 -6.29 -8.51
C PRO A 45 -7.51 -5.41 -7.32
N ASP A 46 -8.43 -4.55 -6.92
CA ASP A 46 -8.26 -3.74 -5.72
C ASP A 46 -8.12 -4.63 -4.48
N ALA A 47 -7.20 -4.28 -3.61
CA ALA A 47 -6.90 -5.05 -2.40
C ALA A 47 -8.11 -5.15 -1.45
N LEU A 48 -9.01 -4.16 -1.45
CA LEU A 48 -10.21 -4.17 -0.62
C LEU A 48 -11.33 -5.05 -1.17
N ASP A 49 -11.31 -5.37 -2.46
CA ASP A 49 -12.31 -6.20 -3.13
C ASP A 49 -11.99 -7.70 -3.06
N LEU A 50 -10.74 -8.06 -2.71
CA LEU A 50 -10.31 -9.44 -2.62
C LEU A 50 -10.80 -10.12 -1.34
N SER A 51 -11.15 -11.40 -1.44
CA SER A 51 -11.23 -12.31 -0.31
C SER A 51 -9.82 -12.80 0.12
N ALA A 52 -9.73 -13.40 1.30
CA ALA A 52 -8.49 -14.00 1.78
C ALA A 52 -7.98 -15.14 0.88
N ASP A 53 -8.91 -15.93 0.32
CA ASP A 53 -8.59 -17.04 -0.55
C ASP A 53 -8.07 -16.57 -1.91
N GLU A 54 -8.66 -15.52 -2.49
CA GLU A 54 -8.18 -14.89 -3.72
C GLU A 54 -6.81 -14.24 -3.53
N LEU A 55 -6.60 -13.51 -2.42
CA LEU A 55 -5.29 -12.96 -2.05
C LEU A 55 -4.24 -14.07 -1.96
N SER A 56 -4.56 -15.16 -1.26
CA SER A 56 -3.70 -16.33 -1.14
C SER A 56 -3.42 -16.97 -2.50
N ALA A 57 -4.44 -17.22 -3.31
CA ALA A 57 -4.30 -17.87 -4.61
C ALA A 57 -3.35 -17.10 -5.54
N ARG A 58 -3.37 -15.77 -5.50
CA ARG A 58 -2.51 -14.91 -6.32
C ARG A 58 -1.05 -14.90 -5.88
N LEU A 59 -0.79 -15.05 -4.58
CA LEU A 59 0.55 -14.81 -4.03
C LEU A 59 1.25 -16.06 -3.49
N LYS A 60 0.53 -17.12 -3.06
CA LYS A 60 1.10 -18.29 -2.35
C LYS A 60 2.17 -19.04 -3.13
N ALA A 61 2.08 -19.10 -4.45
CA ALA A 61 3.05 -19.79 -5.29
C ALA A 61 4.38 -19.03 -5.43
N SER A 62 4.42 -17.74 -5.04
CA SER A 62 5.58 -16.88 -5.21
C SER A 62 6.73 -17.29 -4.27
N GLN A 63 7.95 -17.29 -4.82
CA GLN A 63 9.19 -17.46 -4.05
C GLN A 63 9.65 -16.17 -3.36
N ARG A 64 9.04 -15.03 -3.71
CA ARG A 64 9.39 -13.72 -3.17
C ARG A 64 9.05 -13.62 -1.68
N ALA A 65 9.72 -12.70 -1.00
CA ALA A 65 9.33 -12.26 0.33
C ALA A 65 7.91 -11.68 0.29
N ILE A 66 7.09 -11.97 1.31
CA ILE A 66 5.68 -11.57 1.35
C ILE A 66 5.51 -10.05 1.18
N LYS A 67 6.38 -9.25 1.81
CA LYS A 67 6.33 -7.80 1.66
C LYS A 67 6.53 -7.35 0.21
N VAL A 68 7.49 -7.96 -0.49
CA VAL A 68 7.77 -7.65 -1.91
C VAL A 68 6.62 -8.09 -2.81
N ALA A 69 5.99 -9.23 -2.50
CA ALA A 69 4.85 -9.72 -3.26
C ALA A 69 3.61 -8.82 -3.08
N LEU A 70 3.37 -8.31 -1.88
CA LEU A 70 2.28 -7.35 -1.61
C LEU A 70 2.42 -6.03 -2.36
N LEU A 71 3.63 -5.67 -2.80
CA LEU A 71 3.87 -4.43 -3.57
C LEU A 71 3.63 -4.60 -5.07
N ASP A 72 3.40 -5.81 -5.55
CA ASP A 72 3.18 -6.09 -6.96
C ASP A 72 1.77 -5.70 -7.37
N GLN A 73 1.64 -4.51 -7.94
CA GLN A 73 0.35 -3.96 -8.38
C GLN A 73 -0.32 -4.78 -9.48
N ARG A 74 0.39 -5.72 -10.12
CA ARG A 74 -0.19 -6.68 -11.05
C ARG A 74 -0.89 -7.84 -10.33
N ALA A 75 -0.40 -8.19 -9.16
CA ALA A 75 -1.03 -9.23 -8.34
C ALA A 75 -2.21 -8.66 -7.53
N ILE A 76 -2.00 -7.55 -6.85
CA ILE A 76 -3.01 -6.80 -6.09
C ILE A 76 -2.74 -5.31 -6.21
N ALA A 77 -3.76 -4.52 -6.47
CA ALA A 77 -3.65 -3.06 -6.53
C ALA A 77 -3.93 -2.41 -5.17
N GLY A 78 -3.36 -1.23 -4.92
CA GLY A 78 -3.65 -0.39 -3.77
C GLY A 78 -2.70 -0.55 -2.58
N VAL A 79 -1.90 -1.63 -2.48
CA VAL A 79 -0.96 -1.80 -1.37
C VAL A 79 0.38 -1.16 -1.69
N GLY A 80 0.71 -0.07 -0.99
CA GLY A 80 1.99 0.64 -1.10
C GLY A 80 3.02 0.22 -0.03
N ASN A 81 4.21 0.80 -0.12
CA ASN A 81 5.36 0.45 0.73
C ASN A 81 5.10 0.64 2.23
N LEU A 82 4.44 1.74 2.57
CA LEU A 82 4.03 2.07 3.92
C LEU A 82 3.05 1.01 4.44
N TYR A 83 1.92 0.86 3.76
CA TYR A 83 0.84 -0.02 4.20
C TYR A 83 1.27 -1.48 4.26
N ALA A 84 2.11 -1.96 3.33
CA ALA A 84 2.66 -3.32 3.41
C ALA A 84 3.47 -3.57 4.70
N SER A 85 4.21 -2.57 5.21
CA SER A 85 4.92 -2.68 6.48
C SER A 85 3.96 -2.71 7.67
N GLU A 86 2.94 -1.85 7.68
CA GLU A 86 1.91 -1.79 8.73
C GLU A 86 1.06 -3.06 8.78
N ILE A 87 0.60 -3.55 7.62
CA ILE A 87 -0.17 -4.79 7.50
C ILE A 87 0.60 -5.98 8.09
N LEU A 88 1.85 -6.16 7.69
CA LEU A 88 2.66 -7.28 8.15
C LEU A 88 3.05 -7.17 9.63
N HIS A 89 3.20 -5.95 10.16
CA HIS A 89 3.39 -5.75 11.58
C HIS A 89 2.13 -6.12 12.37
N LEU A 90 0.99 -5.68 11.91
CA LEU A 90 -0.30 -5.99 12.55
C LEU A 90 -0.59 -7.50 12.50
N ALA A 91 -0.29 -8.16 11.40
CA ALA A 91 -0.43 -9.61 11.24
C ALA A 91 0.68 -10.43 11.94
N CYS A 92 1.68 -9.80 12.56
CA CYS A 92 2.83 -10.47 13.17
C CYS A 92 3.64 -11.36 12.21
N ILE A 93 3.72 -11.00 10.94
CA ILE A 93 4.42 -11.78 9.93
C ILE A 93 5.72 -11.08 9.54
N HIS A 94 6.84 -11.82 9.58
CA HIS A 94 8.13 -11.29 9.19
C HIS A 94 8.14 -10.88 7.71
N PRO A 95 8.56 -9.67 7.35
CA PRO A 95 8.44 -9.16 5.98
C PRO A 95 9.29 -9.94 4.95
N ALA A 96 10.32 -10.66 5.40
CA ALA A 96 11.14 -11.52 4.54
C ALA A 96 10.62 -12.97 4.45
N LYS A 97 9.52 -13.33 5.13
CA LYS A 97 8.93 -14.66 4.99
C LYS A 97 8.52 -14.88 3.54
N ARG A 98 8.89 -16.03 2.96
CA ARG A 98 8.52 -16.36 1.58
C ARG A 98 7.03 -16.66 1.48
N CYS A 99 6.36 -16.19 0.44
CA CYS A 99 4.91 -16.39 0.25
C CYS A 99 4.51 -17.86 0.37
N ARG A 100 5.28 -18.78 -0.23
CA ARG A 100 5.02 -20.23 -0.17
C ARG A 100 5.07 -20.83 1.25
N ARG A 101 5.64 -20.10 2.23
CA ARG A 101 5.71 -20.52 3.64
C ARG A 101 4.63 -19.88 4.50
N VAL A 102 3.80 -19.04 3.93
CA VAL A 102 2.66 -18.42 4.61
C VAL A 102 1.55 -19.46 4.69
N THR A 103 1.11 -19.78 5.90
CA THR A 103 0.04 -20.75 6.12
C THR A 103 -1.33 -20.20 5.79
N ALA A 104 -2.34 -21.05 5.65
CA ALA A 104 -3.72 -20.61 5.38
C ALA A 104 -4.22 -19.62 6.46
N GLY A 105 -4.02 -19.93 7.75
CA GLY A 105 -4.39 -19.02 8.83
C GLY A 105 -3.65 -17.68 8.79
N GLN A 106 -2.40 -17.69 8.34
CA GLN A 106 -1.65 -16.43 8.14
C GLN A 106 -2.17 -15.62 6.95
N TRP A 107 -2.64 -16.24 5.87
CA TRP A 107 -3.29 -15.52 4.78
C TRP A 107 -4.59 -14.87 5.21
N GLN A 108 -5.40 -15.55 6.02
CA GLN A 108 -6.59 -14.98 6.64
C GLN A 108 -6.25 -13.74 7.49
N GLU A 109 -5.20 -13.86 8.32
CA GLU A 109 -4.76 -12.75 9.18
C GLU A 109 -4.17 -11.59 8.38
N ILE A 110 -3.37 -11.85 7.32
CA ILE A 110 -2.88 -10.80 6.40
C ILE A 110 -4.06 -10.06 5.77
N HIS A 111 -5.07 -10.78 5.28
CA HIS A 111 -6.23 -10.18 4.65
C HIS A 111 -7.03 -9.32 5.65
N ARG A 112 -7.29 -9.82 6.86
CA ARG A 112 -7.96 -9.06 7.92
C ARG A 112 -7.20 -7.75 8.22
N CYS A 113 -5.88 -7.85 8.43
CA CYS A 113 -5.04 -6.69 8.73
C CYS A 113 -4.92 -5.73 7.53
N LEU A 114 -4.92 -6.24 6.29
CA LEU A 114 -4.92 -5.44 5.09
C LEU A 114 -6.16 -4.54 5.04
N ARG A 115 -7.34 -5.11 5.24
CA ARG A 115 -8.59 -4.34 5.26
C ARG A 115 -8.58 -3.30 6.39
N GLU A 116 -8.17 -3.70 7.60
CA GLU A 116 -8.09 -2.80 8.76
C GLU A 116 -7.19 -1.60 8.46
N VAL A 117 -5.97 -1.84 8.00
CA VAL A 117 -4.98 -0.77 7.73
C VAL A 117 -5.43 0.14 6.59
N LEU A 118 -5.96 -0.41 5.50
CA LEU A 118 -6.37 0.40 4.36
C LEU A 118 -7.62 1.23 4.66
N LEU A 119 -8.61 0.67 5.34
CA LEU A 119 -9.82 1.40 5.73
C LEU A 119 -9.51 2.50 6.76
N ASP A 120 -8.64 2.21 7.73
CA ASP A 120 -8.16 3.21 8.68
C ASP A 120 -7.39 4.34 7.98
N ALA A 121 -6.54 3.99 7.00
CA ALA A 121 -5.83 4.99 6.20
C ALA A 121 -6.78 5.86 5.35
N ILE A 122 -7.83 5.29 4.79
CA ILE A 122 -8.85 6.02 4.04
C ILE A 122 -9.61 6.98 4.97
N ALA A 123 -10.03 6.50 6.15
CA ALA A 123 -10.73 7.32 7.14
C ALA A 123 -9.89 8.53 7.62
N HIS A 124 -8.55 8.40 7.60
CA HIS A 124 -7.61 9.47 7.94
C HIS A 124 -7.02 10.19 6.71
N GLU A 125 -7.64 10.05 5.54
CA GLU A 125 -7.24 10.71 4.29
C GLU A 125 -5.78 10.46 3.88
N GLY A 126 -5.24 9.28 4.22
CA GLY A 126 -3.88 8.84 3.89
C GLY A 126 -2.79 9.45 4.76
N SER A 127 -1.53 9.24 4.36
CA SER A 127 -0.34 9.69 5.08
C SER A 127 0.41 10.77 4.32
N THR A 128 0.61 11.91 4.94
CA THR A 128 1.61 12.88 4.49
C THR A 128 2.92 12.59 5.20
N LEU A 129 3.91 12.10 4.45
CA LEU A 129 5.25 11.82 4.97
C LEU A 129 6.06 13.12 5.10
N SER A 130 7.25 13.00 5.72
CA SER A 130 8.16 14.13 5.97
C SER A 130 8.55 14.91 4.70
N ASP A 131 8.48 14.28 3.52
CA ASP A 131 8.70 14.94 2.23
C ASP A 131 7.54 15.87 1.80
N GLY A 132 6.41 15.84 2.52
CA GLY A 132 5.22 16.66 2.27
C GLY A 132 4.58 16.43 0.89
N THR A 133 4.92 15.31 0.22
CA THR A 133 4.56 15.07 -1.19
C THR A 133 3.08 14.74 -1.33
N TYR A 134 2.52 13.96 -0.40
CA TYR A 134 1.12 13.60 -0.41
C TYR A 134 0.28 14.65 0.32
N ARG A 135 -0.82 15.06 -0.30
CA ARG A 135 -1.90 15.84 0.29
C ARG A 135 -3.24 15.32 -0.23
N ASN A 136 -4.29 15.48 0.55
CA ASN A 136 -5.64 15.13 0.15
C ASN A 136 -6.17 16.07 -0.96
N ALA A 137 -7.39 15.84 -1.43
CA ALA A 137 -8.03 16.64 -2.48
C ALA A 137 -8.19 18.13 -2.10
N LEU A 138 -8.22 18.45 -0.83
CA LEU A 138 -8.31 19.82 -0.31
C LEU A 138 -6.93 20.44 -0.03
N SER A 139 -5.83 19.82 -0.47
CA SER A 139 -4.45 20.23 -0.19
C SER A 139 -4.08 20.24 1.31
N VAL A 140 -4.83 19.50 2.13
CA VAL A 140 -4.56 19.32 3.56
C VAL A 140 -3.67 18.07 3.74
N ALA A 141 -2.84 18.07 4.77
CA ALA A 141 -2.06 16.90 5.13
C ALA A 141 -2.99 15.76 5.60
N GLY A 142 -2.75 14.54 5.15
CA GLY A 142 -3.44 13.37 5.69
C GLY A 142 -3.15 13.20 7.19
N GLY A 143 -3.94 12.38 7.88
CA GLY A 143 -3.83 12.14 9.32
C GLY A 143 -3.19 10.80 9.69
N TYR A 144 -3.13 9.84 8.76
CA TYR A 144 -2.71 8.47 9.05
C TYR A 144 -1.24 8.34 9.51
N GLN A 145 -0.35 9.29 9.21
CA GLN A 145 1.02 9.27 9.71
C GLN A 145 1.11 9.22 11.23
N ASN A 146 0.12 9.71 11.96
CA ASN A 146 0.04 9.65 13.42
C ASN A 146 -0.33 8.25 13.93
N HIS A 147 -0.77 7.35 13.04
CA HIS A 147 -1.18 5.98 13.32
C HIS A 147 -0.13 4.94 12.92
N HIS A 148 1.04 5.36 12.39
CA HIS A 148 2.09 4.44 12.02
C HIS A 148 2.59 3.63 13.21
N ARG A 149 2.55 2.31 13.09
CA ARG A 149 3.03 1.37 14.11
C ARG A 149 4.51 1.07 13.97
N VAL A 150 5.01 1.01 12.73
CA VAL A 150 6.40 0.69 12.41
C VAL A 150 7.00 1.56 11.31
N TYR A 151 6.21 2.07 10.38
CA TYR A 151 6.73 2.78 9.23
C TYR A 151 7.41 4.09 9.65
N ASP A 152 8.66 4.27 9.19
CA ASP A 152 9.56 5.40 9.48
C ASP A 152 9.88 5.59 10.97
N ARG A 153 9.77 4.51 11.78
CA ARG A 153 9.98 4.51 13.22
C ARG A 153 11.18 3.65 13.65
N ALA A 154 12.20 3.50 12.74
CA ALA A 154 13.41 2.74 13.07
C ALA A 154 14.13 3.31 14.30
N GLY A 155 14.51 2.43 15.23
CA GLY A 155 15.15 2.82 16.49
C GLY A 155 14.16 3.06 17.64
N GLU A 156 12.87 3.21 17.36
CA GLU A 156 11.85 3.43 18.37
C GLU A 156 11.35 2.12 18.99
N PRO A 157 10.80 2.16 20.21
CA PRO A 157 10.15 1.01 20.83
C PRO A 157 8.88 0.63 20.04
N CYS A 158 8.62 -0.67 19.94
CA CYS A 158 7.41 -1.20 19.35
C CYS A 158 6.21 -0.96 20.25
N PHE A 159 5.21 -0.22 19.82
CA PHE A 159 4.00 0.06 20.59
C PHE A 159 3.22 -1.21 20.96
N ARG A 160 3.27 -2.25 20.12
CA ARG A 160 2.55 -3.50 20.38
C ARG A 160 3.13 -4.30 21.53
N CYS A 161 4.45 -4.49 21.59
CA CYS A 161 5.05 -5.36 22.61
C CYS A 161 5.87 -4.61 23.68
N GLY A 162 6.10 -3.31 23.53
CA GLY A 162 6.87 -2.48 24.45
C GLY A 162 8.34 -2.88 24.64
N ARG A 163 8.76 -4.02 24.07
CA ARG A 163 10.07 -4.66 24.34
C ARG A 163 10.99 -4.75 23.13
N GLY A 164 10.43 -4.66 21.91
CA GLY A 164 11.19 -4.74 20.68
C GLY A 164 11.50 -3.34 20.16
N THR A 165 12.67 -3.15 19.58
CA THR A 165 13.02 -1.94 18.83
C THR A 165 12.72 -2.16 17.35
N ILE A 166 12.04 -1.22 16.72
CA ILE A 166 11.73 -1.27 15.29
C ILE A 166 13.02 -1.24 14.49
N ARG A 167 13.14 -2.17 13.55
CA ARG A 167 14.29 -2.27 12.65
C ARG A 167 13.90 -1.85 11.24
N ARG A 168 14.88 -1.28 10.53
CA ARG A 168 14.81 -1.00 9.10
C ARG A 168 15.72 -1.96 8.34
N ILE A 169 15.17 -2.55 7.28
CA ILE A 169 15.92 -3.30 6.26
C ILE A 169 15.57 -2.79 4.88
N VAL A 170 16.33 -3.19 3.86
CA VAL A 170 16.04 -2.86 2.47
C VAL A 170 15.59 -4.13 1.74
N GLN A 171 14.43 -4.07 1.08
CA GLN A 171 13.89 -5.14 0.24
C GLN A 171 13.43 -4.55 -1.10
N ALA A 172 13.90 -5.11 -2.22
CA ALA A 172 13.60 -4.60 -3.56
C ALA A 172 13.76 -3.06 -3.66
N GLN A 173 14.89 -2.54 -3.18
CA GLN A 173 15.26 -1.11 -3.17
C GLN A 173 14.32 -0.22 -2.35
N ARG A 174 13.47 -0.78 -1.50
CA ARG A 174 12.54 -0.05 -0.64
C ARG A 174 12.80 -0.31 0.83
N SER A 175 12.72 0.73 1.65
CA SER A 175 12.79 0.61 3.11
C SER A 175 11.61 -0.24 3.61
N THR A 176 11.90 -1.14 4.53
CA THR A 176 10.95 -2.00 5.20
C THR A 176 11.17 -1.89 6.70
N PHE A 177 10.13 -1.60 7.43
CA PHE A 177 10.18 -1.42 8.87
C PHE A 177 9.41 -2.56 9.55
N TYR A 178 9.95 -3.11 10.64
CA TYR A 178 9.33 -4.21 11.35
C TYR A 178 9.83 -4.33 12.79
N CYS A 179 9.05 -4.99 13.65
CA CYS A 179 9.48 -5.36 14.99
C CYS A 179 10.02 -6.80 15.01
N PRO A 180 11.30 -7.04 15.33
CA PRO A 180 11.86 -8.39 15.31
C PRO A 180 11.32 -9.31 16.43
N ARG A 181 10.67 -8.75 17.45
CA ARG A 181 10.00 -9.53 18.49
C ARG A 181 8.61 -9.98 18.12
N CYS A 182 7.80 -9.09 17.51
CA CYS A 182 6.46 -9.43 17.07
C CYS A 182 6.46 -10.29 15.81
N GLN A 183 7.38 -9.98 14.88
CA GLN A 183 7.46 -10.57 13.54
C GLN A 183 8.68 -11.49 13.47
N ARG A 184 8.53 -12.70 13.99
CA ARG A 184 9.61 -13.71 13.95
C ARG A 184 9.65 -14.42 12.60
N HIS A 185 10.85 -14.91 12.25
CA HIS A 185 11.10 -15.62 10.97
C HIS A 185 10.49 -17.02 11.02
#